data_374faae8a3435e01d9bb3d2349b992f1
#
_entry.id   374faae8a3435e01d9bb3d2349b992f1
#
_cell.length_a   1.000
_cell.length_b   1.000
_cell.length_c   1.000
_cell.angle_alpha   90.00
_cell.angle_beta   90.00
_cell.angle_gamma   90.00
#
_symmetry.space_group_name_H-M   'P 1'
#
loop_
_entity.id
_entity.type
_entity.pdbx_description
1 polymer ?
#
loop_
_entity_poly.entity_id
_entity_poly.type
_entity_poly.pdbx_seq_one_letter_code
_entity_poly.pdbx_strand_id
1 'polypeptide(L)'
;CVGLLVEAAIIGSCASLLLNLDVNSAERREQLGRINEHLRYHKIPATLSGKVRAYYEYYFACGRNRDDDHLFAALPTQLRLQLALCQKKPLILKVKMFRGLSPTCTVAIVSALAPRIALEGEYVLVQGRPADTMFFIKRGVVQAAAARRARSPA
;
A
#
# COMPACT_ATOMS: atom_id res chain seq x y z
N CYS A 1 -47.40 13.12 -17.89
CA CYS A 1 -46.68 11.92 -18.32
C CYS A 1 -45.16 12.12 -18.49
N VAL A 2 -44.68 13.28 -18.96
CA VAL A 2 -43.24 13.53 -19.15
C VAL A 2 -42.48 13.60 -17.81
N GLY A 3 -43.08 14.20 -16.77
CA GLY A 3 -42.47 14.32 -15.44
C GLY A 3 -42.17 12.96 -14.78
N LEU A 4 -43.08 12.00 -14.89
CA LEU A 4 -42.88 10.64 -14.38
C LEU A 4 -41.75 9.90 -15.02
N LEU A 5 -41.52 10.13 -16.32
CA LEU A 5 -40.37 9.51 -17.04
C LEU A 5 -39.03 10.11 -16.60
N VAL A 6 -39.00 11.40 -16.35
CA VAL A 6 -37.78 12.09 -15.87
C VAL A 6 -37.44 11.66 -14.43
N GLU A 7 -38.44 11.55 -13.54
CA GLU A 7 -38.21 11.04 -12.18
C GLU A 7 -37.74 9.60 -12.18
N ALA A 8 -38.32 8.73 -12.99
CA ALA A 8 -37.86 7.34 -13.13
C ALA A 8 -36.44 7.24 -13.64
N ALA A 9 -36.03 8.09 -14.59
CA ALA A 9 -34.67 8.14 -15.11
C ALA A 9 -33.64 8.61 -14.06
N ILE A 10 -34.00 9.62 -13.26
CA ILE A 10 -33.16 10.15 -12.18
C ILE A 10 -32.95 9.09 -11.09
N ILE A 11 -34.04 8.44 -10.64
CA ILE A 11 -33.99 7.39 -9.62
C ILE A 11 -33.14 6.20 -10.12
N GLY A 12 -33.34 5.78 -11.38
CA GLY A 12 -32.57 4.71 -12.00
C GLY A 12 -31.07 5.03 -12.10
N SER A 13 -30.72 6.27 -12.45
CA SER A 13 -29.32 6.72 -12.50
C SER A 13 -28.67 6.78 -11.11
N CYS A 14 -29.38 7.27 -10.10
CA CYS A 14 -28.90 7.29 -8.72
C CYS A 14 -28.69 5.87 -8.17
N ALA A 15 -29.65 4.96 -8.42
CA ALA A 15 -29.50 3.56 -8.00
C ALA A 15 -28.30 2.88 -8.67
N SER A 16 -28.08 3.11 -9.96
CA SER A 16 -26.92 2.57 -10.68
C SER A 16 -25.60 3.10 -10.14
N LEU A 17 -25.50 4.39 -9.78
CA LEU A 17 -24.31 4.96 -9.17
C LEU A 17 -24.03 4.37 -7.78
N LEU A 18 -25.07 4.18 -6.96
CA LEU A 18 -24.95 3.54 -5.64
C LEU A 18 -24.47 2.09 -5.76
N LEU A 19 -25.02 1.32 -6.68
CA LEU A 19 -24.61 -0.06 -6.92
C LEU A 19 -23.12 -0.15 -7.35
N ASN A 20 -22.65 0.78 -8.18
CA ASN A 20 -21.26 0.81 -8.62
C ASN A 20 -20.26 1.19 -7.50
N LEU A 21 -20.70 2.00 -6.53
CA LEU A 21 -19.89 2.33 -5.35
C LEU A 21 -19.77 1.13 -4.39
N ASP A 22 -20.78 0.28 -4.31
CA ASP A 22 -20.81 -0.87 -3.39
C ASP A 22 -19.98 -2.08 -3.86
N VAL A 23 -19.78 -2.28 -5.15
CA VAL A 23 -19.04 -3.44 -5.68
C VAL A 23 -17.62 -3.50 -5.11
N ASN A 24 -16.90 -2.38 -5.10
CA ASN A 24 -15.54 -2.33 -4.54
C ASN A 24 -15.50 -2.54 -3.01
N SER A 25 -16.56 -2.15 -2.30
CA SER A 25 -16.65 -2.33 -0.85
C SER A 25 -17.07 -3.75 -0.48
N ALA A 26 -17.92 -4.39 -1.29
CA ALA A 26 -18.32 -5.79 -1.11
C ALA A 26 -17.13 -6.74 -1.28
N GLU A 27 -16.33 -6.56 -2.32
CA GLU A 27 -15.15 -7.37 -2.58
C GLU A 27 -14.10 -7.25 -1.45
N ARG A 28 -13.86 -6.05 -0.94
CA ARG A 28 -13.00 -5.84 0.24
C ARG A 28 -13.52 -6.57 1.47
N ARG A 29 -14.83 -6.47 1.75
CA ARG A 29 -15.46 -7.14 2.90
C ARG A 29 -15.32 -8.64 2.78
N GLU A 30 -15.52 -9.19 1.60
CA GLU A 30 -15.39 -10.61 1.34
C GLU A 30 -13.94 -11.08 1.56
N GLN A 31 -12.95 -10.37 1.03
CA GLN A 31 -11.53 -10.71 1.23
C GLN A 31 -11.13 -10.62 2.72
N LEU A 32 -11.53 -9.56 3.44
CA LEU A 32 -11.31 -9.47 4.88
C LEU A 32 -12.05 -10.58 5.65
N GLY A 33 -13.24 -10.97 5.21
CA GLY A 33 -13.99 -12.09 5.76
C GLY A 33 -13.22 -13.41 5.66
N ARG A 34 -12.70 -13.74 4.49
CA ARG A 34 -11.87 -14.94 4.26
C ARG A 34 -10.62 -14.95 5.13
N ILE A 35 -9.94 -13.80 5.26
CA ILE A 35 -8.76 -13.66 6.13
C ILE A 35 -9.13 -13.92 7.59
N ASN A 36 -10.22 -13.31 8.09
CA ASN A 36 -10.68 -13.51 9.46
C ASN A 36 -11.08 -14.95 9.75
N GLU A 37 -11.73 -15.61 8.81
CA GLU A 37 -12.11 -17.01 8.92
C GLU A 37 -10.86 -17.90 9.01
N HIS A 38 -9.87 -17.66 8.16
CA HIS A 38 -8.59 -18.38 8.17
C HIS A 38 -7.85 -18.19 9.50
N LEU A 39 -7.77 -16.96 10.02
CA LEU A 39 -7.13 -16.66 11.31
C LEU A 39 -7.85 -17.38 12.47
N ARG A 40 -9.19 -17.44 12.43
CA ARG A 40 -9.99 -18.14 13.44
C ARG A 40 -9.83 -19.65 13.35
N TYR A 41 -9.83 -20.21 12.14
CA TYR A 41 -9.63 -21.64 11.92
C TYR A 41 -8.31 -22.14 12.50
N HIS A 42 -7.23 -21.39 12.29
CA HIS A 42 -5.90 -21.71 12.81
C HIS A 42 -5.68 -21.26 14.26
N LYS A 43 -6.72 -20.78 14.96
CA LYS A 43 -6.66 -20.33 16.36
C LYS A 43 -5.52 -19.35 16.62
N ILE A 44 -5.28 -18.43 15.69
CA ILE A 44 -4.21 -17.42 15.80
C ILE A 44 -4.48 -16.50 17.00
N PRO A 45 -3.46 -16.19 17.85
CA PRO A 45 -3.62 -15.29 19.00
C PRO A 45 -4.20 -13.93 18.59
N ALA A 46 -5.06 -13.35 19.41
CA ALA A 46 -5.79 -12.11 19.14
C ALA A 46 -4.85 -10.93 18.82
N THR A 47 -3.69 -10.87 19.46
CA THR A 47 -2.66 -9.84 19.24
C THR A 47 -2.10 -9.90 17.81
N LEU A 48 -1.82 -11.09 17.29
CA LEU A 48 -1.33 -11.27 15.93
C LEU A 48 -2.45 -11.10 14.91
N SER A 49 -3.63 -11.65 15.20
CA SER A 49 -4.83 -11.49 14.36
C SER A 49 -5.20 -10.02 14.16
N GLY A 50 -5.13 -9.20 15.23
CA GLY A 50 -5.34 -7.75 15.14
C GLY A 50 -4.34 -7.05 14.22
N LYS A 51 -3.06 -7.39 14.30
CA LYS A 51 -2.02 -6.83 13.41
C LYS A 51 -2.24 -7.21 11.95
N VAL A 52 -2.56 -8.47 11.69
CA VAL A 52 -2.85 -8.95 10.33
C VAL A 52 -4.06 -8.23 9.75
N ARG A 53 -5.14 -8.08 10.53
CA ARG A 53 -6.33 -7.34 10.10
C ARG A 53 -5.99 -5.88 9.78
N ALA A 54 -5.32 -5.16 10.69
CA ALA A 54 -4.92 -3.76 10.48
C ALA A 54 -4.05 -3.59 9.22
N TYR A 55 -3.16 -4.56 8.95
CA TYR A 55 -2.36 -4.57 7.73
C TYR A 55 -3.23 -4.65 6.47
N TYR A 56 -4.18 -5.59 6.42
CA TYR A 56 -5.03 -5.75 5.25
C TYR A 56 -6.05 -4.64 5.09
N GLU A 57 -6.61 -4.10 6.17
CA GLU A 57 -7.47 -2.92 6.13
C GLU A 57 -6.74 -1.71 5.52
N TYR A 58 -5.51 -1.47 5.95
CA TYR A 58 -4.67 -0.41 5.38
C TYR A 58 -4.29 -0.71 3.92
N TYR A 59 -3.92 -1.95 3.62
CA TYR A 59 -3.56 -2.41 2.28
C TYR A 59 -4.69 -2.14 1.28
N PHE A 60 -5.92 -2.51 1.63
CA PHE A 60 -7.10 -2.27 0.81
C PHE A 60 -7.50 -0.79 0.76
N ALA A 61 -7.36 -0.05 1.86
CA ALA A 61 -7.63 1.39 1.89
C ALA A 61 -6.68 2.19 0.99
N CYS A 62 -5.43 1.71 0.82
CA CYS A 62 -4.47 2.32 -0.09
C CYS A 62 -4.73 2.04 -1.58
N GLY A 63 -5.83 1.35 -1.91
CA GLY A 63 -6.19 1.00 -3.28
C GLY A 63 -5.30 -0.06 -3.92
N ARG A 64 -4.48 -0.75 -3.12
CA ARG A 64 -3.60 -1.85 -3.56
C ARG A 64 -4.35 -3.17 -3.78
N ASN A 65 -5.69 -3.14 -3.69
CA ASN A 65 -6.54 -4.28 -4.03
C ASN A 65 -6.52 -4.62 -5.54
N ARG A 66 -6.03 -3.71 -6.34
CA ARG A 66 -5.62 -4.04 -7.70
C ARG A 66 -4.19 -4.50 -7.57
N ASP A 67 -3.99 -5.79 -7.77
CA ASP A 67 -2.70 -6.41 -8.00
C ASP A 67 -2.08 -5.78 -9.25
N ASP A 68 -1.60 -4.53 -9.10
CA ASP A 68 -0.95 -3.81 -10.19
C ASP A 68 0.20 -4.66 -10.75
N ASP A 69 0.87 -5.42 -9.88
CA ASP A 69 1.92 -6.35 -10.29
C ASP A 69 1.35 -7.52 -11.13
N HIS A 70 0.15 -8.04 -10.83
CA HIS A 70 -0.50 -9.08 -11.63
C HIS A 70 -1.14 -8.54 -12.91
N LEU A 71 -1.75 -7.36 -12.86
CA LEU A 71 -2.29 -6.69 -14.05
C LEU A 71 -1.22 -6.44 -15.10
N PHE A 72 -0.02 -6.09 -14.64
CA PHE A 72 1.10 -5.80 -15.54
C PHE A 72 2.05 -6.99 -15.72
N ALA A 73 1.78 -8.14 -15.11
CA ALA A 73 2.58 -9.34 -15.27
C ALA A 73 2.65 -9.83 -16.73
N ALA A 74 1.56 -9.65 -17.49
CA ALA A 74 1.48 -10.00 -18.91
C ALA A 74 2.21 -9.01 -19.84
N LEU A 75 2.64 -7.83 -19.34
CA LEU A 75 3.34 -6.86 -20.16
C LEU A 75 4.78 -7.31 -20.47
N PRO A 76 5.29 -7.04 -21.68
CA PRO A 76 6.70 -7.16 -22.00
C PRO A 76 7.56 -6.38 -21.01
N THR A 77 8.74 -6.91 -20.69
CA THR A 77 9.67 -6.33 -19.68
C THR A 77 9.98 -4.85 -19.93
N GLN A 78 10.11 -4.46 -21.19
CA GLN A 78 10.36 -3.07 -21.61
C GLN A 78 9.24 -2.12 -21.19
N LEU A 79 7.98 -2.49 -21.45
CA LEU A 79 6.81 -1.68 -21.11
C LEU A 79 6.61 -1.62 -19.59
N ARG A 80 6.86 -2.73 -18.89
CA ARG A 80 6.81 -2.78 -17.43
C ARG A 80 7.81 -1.84 -16.81
N LEU A 81 9.04 -1.79 -17.33
CA LEU A 81 10.08 -0.89 -16.87
C LEU A 81 9.72 0.59 -17.13
N GLN A 82 9.19 0.91 -18.31
CA GLN A 82 8.74 2.26 -18.63
C GLN A 82 7.61 2.71 -17.70
N LEU A 83 6.66 1.84 -17.41
CA LEU A 83 5.56 2.10 -16.49
C LEU A 83 6.10 2.34 -15.06
N ALA A 84 7.00 1.49 -14.59
CA ALA A 84 7.65 1.67 -13.29
C ALA A 84 8.43 2.99 -13.19
N LEU A 85 9.12 3.38 -14.25
CA LEU A 85 9.79 4.67 -14.34
C LEU A 85 8.79 5.84 -14.22
N CYS A 86 7.69 5.81 -14.98
CA CYS A 86 6.67 6.85 -14.91
C CYS A 86 6.08 6.99 -13.50
N GLN A 87 5.82 5.88 -12.82
CA GLN A 87 5.21 5.88 -11.49
C GLN A 87 6.18 6.27 -10.37
N LYS A 88 7.42 5.78 -10.42
CA LYS A 88 8.39 5.91 -9.32
C LYS A 88 9.38 7.07 -9.49
N LYS A 89 9.64 7.52 -10.73
CA LYS A 89 10.56 8.64 -11.03
C LYS A 89 10.25 9.92 -10.22
N PRO A 90 8.98 10.36 -10.07
CA PRO A 90 8.68 11.55 -9.30
C PRO A 90 9.07 11.43 -7.82
N LEU A 91 9.08 10.22 -7.26
CA LEU A 91 9.50 9.96 -5.87
C LEU A 91 11.01 10.10 -5.74
N ILE A 92 11.77 9.57 -6.70
CA ILE A 92 13.23 9.63 -6.71
C ILE A 92 13.72 11.07 -6.87
N LEU A 93 13.10 11.84 -7.75
CA LEU A 93 13.49 13.24 -8.01
C LEU A 93 13.25 14.17 -6.81
N LYS A 94 12.38 13.80 -5.87
CA LYS A 94 12.19 14.55 -4.61
C LYS A 94 13.37 14.40 -3.65
N VAL A 95 14.12 13.33 -3.76
CA VAL A 95 15.27 13.05 -2.88
C VAL A 95 16.50 13.79 -3.42
N LYS A 96 17.03 14.74 -2.64
CA LYS A 96 18.17 15.58 -3.06
C LYS A 96 19.38 14.78 -3.49
N MET A 97 19.66 13.65 -2.85
CA MET A 97 20.78 12.76 -3.12
C MET A 97 20.73 12.13 -4.52
N PHE A 98 19.55 12.02 -5.12
CA PHE A 98 19.36 11.42 -6.44
C PHE A 98 19.25 12.43 -7.57
N ARG A 99 19.46 13.71 -7.29
CA ARG A 99 19.47 14.74 -8.33
C ARG A 99 20.76 14.64 -9.14
N GLY A 100 20.61 14.65 -10.46
CA GLY A 100 21.77 14.60 -11.37
C GLY A 100 22.30 13.19 -11.66
N LEU A 101 21.60 12.15 -11.25
CA LEU A 101 21.95 10.77 -11.62
C LEU A 101 21.76 10.52 -13.11
N SER A 102 22.63 9.67 -13.68
CA SER A 102 22.47 9.21 -15.06
C SER A 102 21.13 8.46 -15.24
N PRO A 103 20.58 8.45 -16.46
CA PRO A 103 19.37 7.68 -16.75
C PRO A 103 19.49 6.21 -16.39
N THR A 104 20.63 5.59 -16.64
CA THR A 104 20.90 4.18 -16.31
C THR A 104 20.83 3.92 -14.81
N CYS A 105 21.42 4.80 -14.00
CA CYS A 105 21.38 4.70 -12.55
C CYS A 105 19.94 4.88 -12.03
N THR A 106 19.19 5.81 -12.59
CA THR A 106 17.78 6.00 -12.24
C THR A 106 16.94 4.76 -12.52
N VAL A 107 17.15 4.11 -13.66
CA VAL A 107 16.50 2.84 -14.01
C VAL A 107 16.83 1.75 -12.97
N ALA A 108 18.11 1.58 -12.63
CA ALA A 108 18.55 0.58 -11.65
C ALA A 108 17.88 0.82 -10.27
N ILE A 109 17.85 2.06 -9.79
CA ILE A 109 17.18 2.41 -8.52
C ILE A 109 15.68 2.12 -8.60
N VAL A 110 14.99 2.53 -9.67
CA VAL A 110 13.55 2.28 -9.84
C VAL A 110 13.23 0.80 -9.81
N SER A 111 14.07 -0.03 -10.44
CA SER A 111 13.91 -1.49 -10.47
C SER A 111 14.13 -2.13 -9.10
N ALA A 112 15.02 -1.57 -8.27
CA ALA A 112 15.29 -2.05 -6.92
C ALA A 112 14.26 -1.59 -5.88
N LEU A 113 13.43 -0.58 -6.19
CA LEU A 113 12.43 -0.08 -5.27
C LEU A 113 11.27 -1.06 -5.11
N ALA A 114 11.16 -1.64 -3.92
CA ALA A 114 10.04 -2.45 -3.50
C ALA A 114 9.13 -1.67 -2.53
N PRO A 115 7.80 -1.70 -2.70
CA PRO A 115 6.89 -1.07 -1.77
C PRO A 115 6.80 -1.86 -0.47
N ARG A 116 6.88 -1.17 0.67
CA ARG A 116 6.70 -1.75 2.00
C ARG A 116 5.63 -0.97 2.77
N ILE A 117 4.82 -1.68 3.53
CA ILE A 117 3.86 -1.13 4.48
C ILE A 117 4.42 -1.40 5.87
N ALA A 118 4.50 -0.36 6.70
CA ALA A 118 4.79 -0.46 8.11
C ALA A 118 3.53 -0.06 8.89
N LEU A 119 3.17 -0.85 9.89
CA LEU A 119 2.04 -0.58 10.77
C LEU A 119 2.44 0.41 11.87
N GLU A 120 1.44 1.00 12.51
CA GLU A 120 1.65 1.84 13.67
C GLU A 120 2.36 1.06 14.78
N GLY A 121 3.41 1.66 15.35
CA GLY A 121 4.25 1.03 16.37
C GLY A 121 5.26 0.00 15.84
N GLU A 122 5.34 -0.24 14.53
CA GLU A 122 6.34 -1.12 13.93
C GLU A 122 7.69 -0.40 13.78
N TYR A 123 8.77 -1.07 14.19
CA TYR A 123 10.12 -0.57 13.98
C TYR A 123 10.58 -0.84 12.56
N VAL A 124 10.83 0.22 11.79
CA VAL A 124 11.36 0.13 10.42
C VAL A 124 12.87 -0.15 10.44
N LEU A 125 13.58 0.48 11.38
CA LEU A 125 15.00 0.31 11.64
C LEU A 125 15.21 0.11 13.13
N VAL A 126 16.11 -0.79 13.49
CA VAL A 126 16.45 -1.08 14.89
C VAL A 126 17.93 -0.79 15.10
N GLN A 127 18.26 0.01 16.12
CA GLN A 127 19.62 0.32 16.49
C GLN A 127 20.42 -0.97 16.80
N GLY A 128 21.63 -1.07 16.27
CA GLY A 128 22.52 -2.23 16.46
C GLY A 128 22.31 -3.37 15.46
N ARG A 129 21.33 -3.28 14.57
CA ARG A 129 21.20 -4.18 13.43
C ARG A 129 21.88 -3.59 12.18
N PRO A 130 22.48 -4.41 11.31
CA PRO A 130 23.02 -3.91 10.05
C PRO A 130 21.91 -3.27 9.22
N ALA A 131 22.16 -2.08 8.68
CA ALA A 131 21.25 -1.34 7.82
C ALA A 131 21.66 -1.55 6.36
N ASP A 132 21.17 -2.61 5.76
CA ASP A 132 21.39 -3.00 4.36
C ASP A 132 20.30 -2.46 3.42
N THR A 133 19.25 -1.85 3.97
CA THR A 133 18.09 -1.35 3.24
C THR A 133 17.85 0.13 3.53
N MET A 134 17.66 0.92 2.47
CA MET A 134 17.27 2.32 2.57
C MET A 134 15.76 2.47 2.36
N PHE A 135 15.09 3.25 3.22
CA PHE A 135 13.66 3.47 3.15
C PHE A 135 13.31 4.89 2.70
N PHE A 136 12.35 5.00 1.80
CA PHE A 136 11.78 6.27 1.33
C PHE A 136 10.34 6.38 1.77
N ILE A 137 10.02 7.36 2.59
CA ILE A 137 8.65 7.57 3.07
C ILE A 137 7.82 8.16 1.95
N LYS A 138 6.89 7.37 1.43
CA LYS A 138 5.91 7.81 0.43
C LYS A 138 4.72 8.51 1.09
N ARG A 139 4.27 7.97 2.24
CA ARG A 139 3.12 8.46 3.01
C ARG A 139 3.28 8.06 4.47
N GLY A 140 2.93 8.94 5.39
CA GLY A 140 3.00 8.70 6.83
C GLY A 140 4.14 9.45 7.51
N VAL A 141 4.30 9.19 8.80
CA VAL A 141 5.31 9.80 9.67
C VAL A 141 6.07 8.69 10.38
N VAL A 142 7.38 8.84 10.47
CA VAL A 142 8.27 7.94 11.21
C VAL A 142 8.96 8.75 12.30
N GLN A 143 8.95 8.25 13.54
CA GLN A 143 9.62 8.85 14.65
C GLN A 143 10.95 8.15 14.91
N ALA A 144 12.04 8.90 15.03
CA ALA A 144 13.31 8.38 15.48
C ALA A 144 13.34 8.38 17.00
N ALA A 145 13.41 7.21 17.61
CA ALA A 145 13.58 7.03 19.05
C ALA A 145 15.02 6.56 19.32
N ALA A 146 15.81 7.38 20.01
CA ALA A 146 17.11 6.94 20.51
C ALA A 146 16.88 6.02 21.72
N ALA A 147 17.45 4.81 21.70
CA ALA A 147 17.48 3.98 22.89
C ALA A 147 18.26 4.74 23.97
N ARG A 148 17.59 5.10 25.08
CA ARG A 148 18.28 5.61 26.26
C ARG A 148 19.30 4.55 26.69
N ARG A 149 20.60 4.85 26.55
CA ARG A 149 21.62 4.05 27.21
C ARG A 149 21.24 3.96 28.68
N ALA A 150 20.89 2.78 29.17
CA ALA A 150 20.85 2.53 30.60
C ALA A 150 22.23 2.94 31.15
N ARG A 151 22.29 3.98 31.94
CA ARG A 151 23.49 4.29 32.70
C ARG A 151 23.77 3.05 33.55
N SER A 152 24.87 2.36 33.27
CA SER A 152 25.40 1.36 34.17
C SER A 152 25.68 2.09 35.51
N PRO A 153 25.11 1.64 36.63
CA PRO A 153 25.54 2.16 37.94
C PRO A 153 27.00 1.72 38.12
N ALA A 154 27.84 2.73 38.49
CA ALA A 154 29.20 2.52 38.87
C ALA A 154 29.28 1.79 40.22
#